data_0eee81feaa3e5613c819eb4d27e2902b
#
_entry.id   0eee81feaa3e5613c819eb4d27e2902b
#
_cell.length_a   1.000
_cell.length_b   1.000
_cell.length_c   1.000
_cell.angle_alpha   90.00
_cell.angle_beta   90.00
_cell.angle_gamma   90.00
#
_symmetry.space_group_name_H-M   'P 1'
#
loop_
_entity.id
_entity.type
_entity.pdbx_description
1 polymer ?
#
loop_
_entity_poly.entity_id
_entity_poly.type
_entity_poly.pdbx_seq_one_letter_code
_entity_poly.pdbx_strand_id
1 'polypeptide(L)'
;MRKSFSVTATLWSAIFLIPMVVGVQAQQPAAPAQPMSFFVTSVGLGDGANLGGIAGADKHCQALAAAAGAGNRTWRAYLSQTAAGAALPINARDRIGSGPWYNAKGELIAASVADLHGDFQHDRNTIRKPQALNEKGGMVNGVGDMPNIHDMITGSDSHGRSLVGRPDVTTCNNYTSNATGNAMLGHHDRLGGPNSSWNAVHMSNGCSQANLVATGGAGLFYCFAAN
;
A
#
# COMPACT_ATOMS: atom_id res chain seq x y z
N MET A 1 -47.37 -75.97 -35.65
CA MET A 1 -47.66 -74.71 -36.37
C MET A 1 -47.81 -73.60 -35.32
N ARG A 2 -46.77 -72.79 -35.16
CA ARG A 2 -46.80 -71.59 -34.24
C ARG A 2 -46.77 -70.36 -35.14
N LYS A 3 -47.79 -69.56 -35.06
CA LYS A 3 -47.89 -68.29 -35.79
C LYS A 3 -47.25 -67.22 -34.94
N SER A 4 -46.22 -66.57 -35.49
CA SER A 4 -45.54 -65.43 -34.87
C SER A 4 -46.28 -64.14 -35.28
N PHE A 5 -46.70 -63.33 -34.28
CA PHE A 5 -47.22 -61.99 -34.53
C PHE A 5 -46.13 -60.99 -34.28
N SER A 6 -45.76 -60.21 -35.30
CA SER A 6 -44.89 -59.04 -35.15
C SER A 6 -45.72 -57.80 -34.81
N VAL A 7 -45.40 -57.19 -33.69
CA VAL A 7 -45.95 -55.90 -33.33
C VAL A 7 -44.93 -54.82 -33.69
N THR A 8 -45.27 -53.97 -34.62
CA THR A 8 -44.47 -52.77 -35.00
C THR A 8 -44.83 -51.62 -34.08
N ALA A 9 -43.93 -51.23 -33.21
CA ALA A 9 -44.09 -50.06 -32.37
C ALA A 9 -43.59 -48.79 -33.11
N THR A 10 -44.47 -47.86 -33.39
CA THR A 10 -44.13 -46.58 -33.96
C THR A 10 -43.78 -45.60 -32.85
N LEU A 11 -42.49 -45.20 -32.73
CA LEU A 11 -42.03 -44.18 -31.82
C LEU A 11 -42.32 -42.79 -32.44
N TRP A 12 -43.19 -42.05 -31.77
CA TRP A 12 -43.40 -40.64 -32.05
C TRP A 12 -42.41 -39.83 -31.23
N SER A 13 -41.40 -39.22 -31.86
CA SER A 13 -40.47 -38.26 -31.18
C SER A 13 -41.12 -36.91 -31.15
N ALA A 14 -41.56 -36.52 -29.96
CA ALA A 14 -42.01 -35.14 -29.71
C ALA A 14 -40.77 -34.26 -29.50
N ILE A 15 -40.49 -33.34 -30.41
CA ILE A 15 -39.46 -32.31 -30.30
C ILE A 15 -40.03 -31.18 -29.41
N PHE A 16 -39.58 -31.11 -28.18
CA PHE A 16 -39.86 -29.95 -27.30
C PHE A 16 -38.91 -28.80 -27.65
N LEU A 17 -39.41 -27.78 -28.33
CA LEU A 17 -38.73 -26.51 -28.52
C LEU A 17 -38.82 -25.72 -27.19
N ILE A 18 -37.71 -25.70 -26.43
CA ILE A 18 -37.55 -24.84 -25.24
C ILE A 18 -37.16 -23.44 -25.73
N PRO A 19 -37.97 -22.40 -25.49
CA PRO A 19 -37.57 -21.03 -25.81
C PRO A 19 -36.40 -20.62 -24.94
N MET A 20 -35.21 -20.34 -25.51
CA MET A 20 -34.12 -19.67 -24.81
C MET A 20 -34.56 -18.23 -24.50
N VAL A 21 -34.89 -17.96 -23.26
CA VAL A 21 -35.03 -16.60 -22.76
C VAL A 21 -33.63 -16.07 -22.55
N VAL A 22 -33.14 -15.27 -23.49
CA VAL A 22 -31.90 -14.50 -23.33
C VAL A 22 -32.19 -13.38 -22.29
N GLY A 23 -31.89 -13.65 -21.02
CA GLY A 23 -31.98 -12.65 -19.98
C GLY A 23 -30.94 -11.55 -20.24
N VAL A 24 -31.40 -10.37 -20.62
CA VAL A 24 -30.56 -9.16 -20.62
C VAL A 24 -30.27 -8.83 -19.15
N GLN A 25 -29.10 -9.22 -18.66
CA GLN A 25 -28.64 -8.75 -17.34
C GLN A 25 -28.37 -7.26 -17.45
N ALA A 26 -29.23 -6.46 -16.84
CA ALA A 26 -28.97 -5.04 -16.67
C ALA A 26 -27.67 -4.89 -15.85
N GLN A 27 -26.65 -4.30 -16.45
CA GLN A 27 -25.38 -4.02 -15.80
C GLN A 27 -25.64 -3.01 -14.68
N GLN A 28 -25.47 -3.44 -13.44
CA GLN A 28 -25.66 -2.58 -12.27
C GLN A 28 -24.65 -1.41 -12.37
N PRO A 29 -25.09 -0.15 -12.20
CA PRO A 29 -24.17 0.99 -12.22
C PRO A 29 -23.00 0.74 -11.26
N ALA A 30 -21.77 0.97 -11.73
CA ALA A 30 -20.60 0.87 -10.87
C ALA A 30 -20.76 1.83 -9.67
N ALA A 31 -20.52 1.34 -8.45
CA ALA A 31 -20.52 2.20 -7.27
C ALA A 31 -19.53 3.37 -7.50
N PRO A 32 -19.84 4.59 -7.02
CA PRO A 32 -18.94 5.73 -7.16
C PRO A 32 -17.58 5.39 -6.55
N ALA A 33 -16.50 5.76 -7.26
CA ALA A 33 -15.14 5.52 -6.78
C ALA A 33 -14.93 6.19 -5.43
N GLN A 34 -14.34 5.47 -4.49
CA GLN A 34 -14.04 6.01 -3.16
C GLN A 34 -12.95 7.09 -3.26
N PRO A 35 -13.08 8.21 -2.53
CA PRO A 35 -12.07 9.24 -2.57
C PRO A 35 -10.73 8.74 -2.03
N MET A 36 -9.65 9.17 -2.68
CA MET A 36 -8.29 8.81 -2.27
C MET A 36 -8.04 9.14 -0.79
N SER A 37 -7.48 8.17 -0.08
CA SER A 37 -7.07 8.29 1.32
C SER A 37 -5.74 7.60 1.64
N PHE A 38 -5.06 7.10 0.61
CA PHE A 38 -3.73 6.52 0.65
C PHE A 38 -2.98 6.80 -0.65
N PHE A 39 -1.69 7.07 -0.55
CA PHE A 39 -0.77 7.08 -1.69
C PHE A 39 0.69 6.88 -1.26
N VAL A 40 1.55 6.50 -2.21
CA VAL A 40 3.01 6.60 -2.11
C VAL A 40 3.41 7.97 -2.67
N THR A 41 4.31 8.69 -2.02
CA THR A 41 4.77 9.99 -2.56
C THR A 41 5.38 9.81 -3.94
N SER A 42 4.98 10.64 -4.93
CA SER A 42 5.56 10.59 -6.29
C SER A 42 6.99 11.14 -6.33
N VAL A 43 7.37 11.90 -5.30
CA VAL A 43 8.69 12.52 -5.14
C VAL A 43 9.02 12.62 -3.65
N GLY A 44 10.29 12.41 -3.29
CA GLY A 44 10.81 12.70 -1.96
C GLY A 44 11.15 14.19 -1.80
N LEU A 45 11.60 14.59 -0.61
CA LEU A 45 12.02 15.97 -0.36
C LEU A 45 13.34 16.34 -1.03
N GLY A 46 14.11 15.35 -1.52
CA GLY A 46 15.40 15.56 -2.19
C GLY A 46 16.58 15.73 -1.25
N ASP A 47 16.38 15.63 0.05
CA ASP A 47 17.40 15.78 1.09
C ASP A 47 17.58 14.47 1.90
N GLY A 48 17.58 13.35 1.20
CA GLY A 48 17.68 12.03 1.81
C GLY A 48 16.57 11.74 2.81
N ALA A 49 16.93 11.25 3.98
CA ALA A 49 16.00 11.00 5.07
C ALA A 49 15.80 12.22 5.99
N ASN A 50 16.40 13.38 5.69
CA ASN A 50 16.05 14.63 6.35
C ASN A 50 14.72 15.16 5.78
N LEU A 51 13.65 14.80 6.44
CA LEU A 51 12.28 15.17 6.06
C LEU A 51 11.77 16.41 6.85
N GLY A 52 12.63 17.01 7.67
CA GLY A 52 12.21 18.01 8.66
C GLY A 52 11.42 17.40 9.81
N GLY A 53 11.80 16.17 10.20
CA GLY A 53 11.09 15.36 11.18
C GLY A 53 9.74 14.85 10.65
N ILE A 54 8.95 14.25 11.53
CA ILE A 54 7.59 13.78 11.20
C ILE A 54 6.69 14.92 10.70
N ALA A 55 6.81 16.10 11.30
CA ALA A 55 6.00 17.27 10.93
C ALA A 55 6.28 17.75 9.48
N GLY A 56 7.55 17.72 9.07
CA GLY A 56 7.93 18.04 7.69
C GLY A 56 7.41 17.01 6.70
N ALA A 57 7.49 15.72 7.03
CA ALA A 57 6.92 14.64 6.23
C ALA A 57 5.39 14.75 6.09
N ASP A 58 4.67 15.08 7.17
CA ASP A 58 3.23 15.33 7.13
C ASP A 58 2.87 16.49 6.21
N LYS A 59 3.64 17.59 6.31
CA LYS A 59 3.46 18.75 5.42
C LYS A 59 3.67 18.37 3.95
N HIS A 60 4.63 17.51 3.66
CA HIS A 60 4.87 17.00 2.30
C HIS A 60 3.69 16.16 1.80
N CYS A 61 3.18 15.22 2.62
CA CYS A 61 1.97 14.46 2.31
C CYS A 61 0.77 15.37 2.02
N GLN A 62 0.56 16.40 2.86
CA GLN A 62 -0.53 17.35 2.70
C GLN A 62 -0.40 18.15 1.40
N ALA A 63 0.83 18.57 1.05
CA ALA A 63 1.08 19.33 -0.17
C ALA A 63 0.83 18.50 -1.43
N LEU A 64 1.32 17.26 -1.48
CA LEU A 64 1.09 16.34 -2.60
C LEU A 64 -0.39 16.00 -2.75
N ALA A 65 -1.08 15.71 -1.66
CA ALA A 65 -2.51 15.46 -1.67
C ALA A 65 -3.32 16.69 -2.15
N ALA A 66 -2.95 17.89 -1.71
CA ALA A 66 -3.59 19.12 -2.16
C ALA A 66 -3.40 19.36 -3.67
N ALA A 67 -2.19 19.12 -4.18
CA ALA A 67 -1.89 19.20 -5.61
C ALA A 67 -2.68 18.19 -6.45
N ALA A 68 -3.07 17.05 -5.85
CA ALA A 68 -3.91 16.02 -6.48
C ALA A 68 -5.41 16.20 -6.23
N GLY A 69 -5.84 17.35 -5.65
CA GLY A 69 -7.25 17.64 -5.39
C GLY A 69 -7.84 17.00 -4.12
N ALA A 70 -7.01 16.37 -3.29
CA ALA A 70 -7.41 15.69 -2.04
C ALA A 70 -6.96 16.45 -0.77
N GLY A 71 -6.72 17.75 -0.87
CA GLY A 71 -6.19 18.59 0.21
C GLY A 71 -7.18 18.90 1.34
N ASN A 72 -8.46 18.56 1.19
CA ASN A 72 -9.52 18.77 2.18
C ASN A 72 -9.49 17.78 3.36
N ARG A 73 -8.56 16.83 3.35
CA ARG A 73 -8.33 15.84 4.42
C ARG A 73 -7.02 16.15 5.15
N THR A 74 -6.89 15.62 6.37
CA THR A 74 -5.63 15.69 7.13
C THR A 74 -4.74 14.52 6.72
N TRP A 75 -3.60 14.81 6.09
CA TRP A 75 -2.67 13.78 5.63
C TRP A 75 -1.50 13.60 6.59
N ARG A 76 -1.13 12.34 6.82
CA ARG A 76 -0.03 11.93 7.71
C ARG A 76 0.90 10.98 6.98
N ALA A 77 2.21 11.21 7.15
CA ALA A 77 3.23 10.26 6.73
C ALA A 77 3.20 9.02 7.62
N TYR A 78 3.31 7.84 7.03
CA TYR A 78 3.46 6.59 7.76
C TYR A 78 4.90 6.44 8.26
N LEU A 79 5.20 7.09 9.36
CA LEU A 79 6.53 7.12 9.96
C LEU A 79 6.44 6.89 11.46
N SER A 80 7.24 5.95 11.97
CA SER A 80 7.47 5.82 13.42
C SER A 80 8.64 6.68 13.84
N GLN A 81 8.61 7.16 15.08
CA GLN A 81 9.71 7.90 15.70
C GLN A 81 10.27 7.10 16.88
N THR A 82 11.57 6.94 16.94
CA THR A 82 12.26 6.28 18.03
C THR A 82 12.37 7.23 19.23
N ALA A 83 12.25 6.70 20.44
CA ALA A 83 12.45 7.49 21.64
C ALA A 83 13.82 8.20 21.65
N ALA A 84 13.85 9.45 22.08
CA ALA A 84 15.06 10.28 22.12
C ALA A 84 15.06 11.20 23.34
N GLY A 85 15.98 10.99 24.27
CA GLY A 85 15.99 11.74 25.54
C GLY A 85 14.66 11.55 26.28
N ALA A 86 13.97 12.65 26.58
CA ALA A 86 12.64 12.63 27.20
C ALA A 86 11.48 12.45 26.23
N ALA A 87 11.73 12.46 24.90
CA ALA A 87 10.69 12.27 23.91
C ALA A 87 10.27 10.79 23.83
N LEU A 88 8.96 10.55 23.95
CA LEU A 88 8.38 9.22 23.84
C LEU A 88 8.40 8.74 22.38
N PRO A 89 8.41 7.40 22.14
CA PRO A 89 8.30 6.84 20.81
C PRO A 89 6.93 7.15 20.21
N ILE A 90 6.87 7.27 18.88
CA ILE A 90 5.64 7.44 18.10
C ILE A 90 5.53 6.24 17.17
N ASN A 91 4.38 5.58 17.16
CA ASN A 91 4.09 4.50 16.23
C ASN A 91 3.41 5.05 14.97
N ALA A 92 3.84 4.63 13.80
CA ALA A 92 3.21 5.02 12.54
C ALA A 92 1.73 4.63 12.50
N ARG A 93 1.40 3.43 12.99
CA ARG A 93 0.03 2.91 13.02
C ARG A 93 -0.96 3.75 13.82
N ASP A 94 -0.48 4.46 14.85
CA ASP A 94 -1.34 5.22 15.78
C ASP A 94 -1.64 6.63 15.27
N ARG A 95 -1.01 7.08 14.17
CA ARG A 95 -1.13 8.44 13.64
C ARG A 95 -1.84 8.57 12.31
N ILE A 96 -2.12 7.46 11.64
CA ILE A 96 -2.70 7.44 10.29
C ILE A 96 -4.23 7.39 10.26
N GLY A 97 -4.90 7.43 11.40
CA GLY A 97 -6.36 7.28 11.52
C GLY A 97 -6.80 5.82 11.64
N SER A 98 -8.07 5.56 11.40
CA SER A 98 -8.68 4.22 11.60
C SER A 98 -8.99 3.48 10.29
N GLY A 99 -8.93 4.13 9.14
CA GLY A 99 -9.38 3.60 7.84
C GLY A 99 -10.89 3.73 7.63
N PRO A 100 -11.47 3.16 6.58
CA PRO A 100 -10.77 2.47 5.50
C PRO A 100 -9.95 3.42 4.60
N TRP A 101 -8.91 2.87 3.98
CA TRP A 101 -8.07 3.65 3.06
C TRP A 101 -8.18 3.11 1.64
N TYR A 102 -8.19 4.05 0.68
CA TYR A 102 -8.31 3.79 -0.75
C TYR A 102 -7.21 4.52 -1.51
N ASN A 103 -6.68 3.88 -2.55
CA ASN A 103 -5.69 4.52 -3.43
C ASN A 103 -6.35 5.56 -4.37
N ALA A 104 -5.55 6.18 -5.23
CA ALA A 104 -6.00 7.20 -6.17
C ALA A 104 -7.01 6.71 -7.23
N LYS A 105 -7.21 5.39 -7.35
CA LYS A 105 -8.23 4.78 -8.23
C LYS A 105 -9.47 4.32 -7.46
N GLY A 106 -9.55 4.58 -6.15
CA GLY A 106 -10.65 4.15 -5.30
C GLY A 106 -10.60 2.66 -4.94
N GLU A 107 -9.47 1.98 -5.14
CA GLU A 107 -9.29 0.60 -4.73
C GLU A 107 -8.94 0.54 -3.24
N LEU A 108 -9.58 -0.39 -2.52
CA LEU A 108 -9.36 -0.58 -1.08
C LEU A 108 -7.92 -1.04 -0.82
N ILE A 109 -7.23 -0.32 0.06
CA ILE A 109 -5.92 -0.68 0.59
C ILE A 109 -6.06 -1.52 1.86
N ALA A 110 -6.83 -1.02 2.82
CA ALA A 110 -7.13 -1.73 4.06
C ALA A 110 -8.40 -1.16 4.69
N ALA A 111 -9.18 -2.01 5.33
CA ALA A 111 -10.43 -1.63 6.00
C ALA A 111 -10.20 -0.97 7.37
N SER A 112 -9.06 -1.25 8.00
CA SER A 112 -8.71 -0.76 9.34
C SER A 112 -7.22 -0.83 9.61
N VAL A 113 -6.76 -0.26 10.72
CA VAL A 113 -5.36 -0.39 11.19
C VAL A 113 -4.97 -1.86 11.41
N ALA A 114 -5.87 -2.66 11.96
CA ALA A 114 -5.62 -4.08 12.20
C ALA A 114 -5.49 -4.86 10.89
N ASP A 115 -6.34 -4.56 9.90
CA ASP A 115 -6.28 -5.14 8.56
C ASP A 115 -4.98 -4.76 7.85
N LEU A 116 -4.62 -3.47 7.86
CA LEU A 116 -3.39 -2.95 7.25
C LEU A 116 -2.13 -3.65 7.76
N HIS A 117 -2.08 -4.02 9.03
CA HIS A 117 -0.93 -4.67 9.65
C HIS A 117 -1.07 -6.20 9.78
N GLY A 118 -2.20 -6.77 9.35
CA GLY A 118 -2.49 -8.19 9.44
C GLY A 118 -2.53 -8.71 10.88
N ASP A 119 -3.05 -7.90 11.81
CA ASP A 119 -3.08 -8.26 13.24
C ASP A 119 -3.91 -9.53 13.51
N PHE A 120 -4.87 -9.83 12.63
CA PHE A 120 -5.74 -11.01 12.71
C PHE A 120 -5.46 -12.08 11.65
N GLN A 121 -4.50 -11.84 10.78
CA GLN A 121 -4.12 -12.70 9.67
C GLN A 121 -2.61 -12.91 9.68
N HIS A 122 -2.13 -14.02 9.15
CA HIS A 122 -0.70 -14.28 9.03
C HIS A 122 -0.05 -13.50 7.88
N ASP A 123 -0.82 -12.89 6.98
CA ASP A 123 -0.33 -12.08 5.87
C ASP A 123 -0.50 -10.58 6.16
N ARG A 124 0.57 -9.94 6.63
CA ARG A 124 0.66 -8.48 6.89
C ARG A 124 0.92 -7.66 5.64
N ASN A 125 0.68 -8.21 4.51
CA ASN A 125 1.13 -7.60 3.26
C ASN A 125 -0.05 -7.09 2.44
N THR A 126 -0.72 -6.09 2.95
CA THR A 126 -1.87 -5.48 2.28
C THR A 126 -1.45 -4.61 1.10
N ILE A 127 -0.29 -3.93 1.18
CA ILE A 127 0.21 -3.05 0.11
C ILE A 127 1.08 -3.85 -0.85
N ARG A 128 0.76 -3.75 -2.15
CA ARG A 128 1.50 -4.37 -3.26
C ARG A 128 1.64 -3.36 -4.40
N LYS A 129 2.57 -3.59 -5.32
CA LYS A 129 2.88 -2.68 -6.44
C LYS A 129 1.63 -2.16 -7.19
N PRO A 130 0.65 -2.98 -7.59
CA PRO A 130 -0.52 -2.48 -8.31
C PRO A 130 -1.40 -1.52 -7.51
N GLN A 131 -1.45 -1.68 -6.19
CA GLN A 131 -2.24 -0.84 -5.28
C GLN A 131 -1.45 0.36 -4.73
N ALA A 132 -0.09 0.26 -4.68
CA ALA A 132 0.80 1.29 -4.15
C ALA A 132 0.99 2.45 -5.16
N LEU A 133 -0.11 3.09 -5.54
CA LEU A 133 -0.12 4.19 -6.48
C LEU A 133 0.34 5.48 -5.79
N ASN A 134 0.94 6.38 -6.58
CA ASN A 134 1.23 7.74 -6.12
C ASN A 134 -0.06 8.60 -6.09
N GLU A 135 0.04 9.82 -5.58
CA GLU A 135 -1.09 10.76 -5.45
C GLU A 135 -1.75 11.12 -6.80
N LYS A 136 -1.06 10.91 -7.91
CA LYS A 136 -1.55 11.16 -9.28
C LYS A 136 -2.17 9.91 -9.93
N GLY A 137 -2.21 8.78 -9.21
CA GLY A 137 -2.70 7.49 -9.71
C GLY A 137 -1.70 6.74 -10.60
N GLY A 138 -0.44 7.19 -10.66
CA GLY A 138 0.65 6.53 -11.35
C GLY A 138 1.26 5.41 -10.51
N MET A 139 1.74 4.34 -11.16
CA MET A 139 2.53 3.30 -10.50
C MET A 139 3.91 3.83 -10.09
N VAL A 140 4.39 3.39 -8.93
CA VAL A 140 5.75 3.63 -8.49
C VAL A 140 6.63 2.46 -8.95
N ASN A 141 7.80 2.76 -9.49
CA ASN A 141 8.73 1.74 -9.96
C ASN A 141 9.19 0.82 -8.82
N GLY A 142 9.28 -0.47 -9.12
CA GLY A 142 9.72 -1.50 -8.19
C GLY A 142 10.70 -2.47 -8.84
N VAL A 143 10.86 -3.67 -8.28
CA VAL A 143 11.71 -4.72 -8.84
C VAL A 143 11.32 -5.00 -10.29
N GLY A 144 12.33 -4.98 -11.17
CA GLY A 144 12.15 -5.16 -12.62
C GLY A 144 11.97 -3.87 -13.41
N ASP A 145 11.74 -2.73 -12.75
CA ASP A 145 11.68 -1.43 -13.40
C ASP A 145 13.03 -0.69 -13.31
N MET A 146 13.21 0.33 -14.15
CA MET A 146 14.39 1.20 -14.14
C MET A 146 13.95 2.67 -14.00
N PRO A 147 14.44 3.41 -12.98
CA PRO A 147 15.17 2.88 -11.81
C PRO A 147 14.26 2.08 -10.88
N ASN A 148 14.82 1.09 -10.15
CA ASN A 148 14.14 0.49 -9.03
C ASN A 148 14.12 1.50 -7.86
N ILE A 149 12.93 1.84 -7.35
CA ILE A 149 12.75 2.79 -6.25
C ILE A 149 11.73 2.26 -5.23
N HIS A 150 11.78 0.95 -4.96
CA HIS A 150 10.76 0.26 -4.15
C HIS A 150 10.87 0.48 -2.64
N ASP A 151 12.00 1.00 -2.18
CA ASP A 151 12.25 1.26 -0.75
C ASP A 151 11.49 2.50 -0.28
N MET A 152 10.61 2.29 0.69
CA MET A 152 9.84 3.35 1.36
C MET A 152 10.39 3.57 2.77
N ILE A 153 10.68 4.82 3.13
CA ILE A 153 11.06 5.16 4.52
C ILE A 153 9.86 4.95 5.43
N THR A 154 10.05 4.21 6.53
CA THR A 154 9.00 3.94 7.51
C THR A 154 9.44 4.10 8.96
N GLY A 155 10.69 3.70 9.28
CA GLY A 155 11.20 3.67 10.66
C GLY A 155 10.40 2.77 11.59
N SER A 156 9.63 1.83 11.04
CA SER A 156 8.66 1.00 11.74
C SER A 156 9.07 -0.47 11.75
N ASP A 157 8.61 -1.22 12.75
CA ASP A 157 8.51 -2.67 12.65
C ASP A 157 7.36 -3.10 11.71
N SER A 158 7.22 -4.39 11.48
CA SER A 158 6.16 -4.94 10.62
C SER A 158 4.73 -4.72 11.15
N HIS A 159 4.58 -4.35 12.42
CA HIS A 159 3.30 -3.98 13.03
C HIS A 159 3.05 -2.46 13.04
N GLY A 160 3.93 -1.67 12.42
CA GLY A 160 3.81 -0.20 12.38
C GLY A 160 4.17 0.48 13.69
N ARG A 161 4.98 -0.19 14.53
CA ARG A 161 5.43 0.35 15.81
C ARG A 161 6.84 0.89 15.70
N SER A 162 7.18 1.79 16.61
CA SER A 162 8.53 2.31 16.78
C SER A 162 9.52 1.18 17.07
N LEU A 163 10.67 1.25 16.45
CA LEU A 163 11.79 0.37 16.73
C LEU A 163 12.45 0.76 18.05
N VAL A 164 12.89 -0.25 18.81
CA VAL A 164 13.75 -0.05 19.98
C VAL A 164 15.18 0.20 19.49
N GLY A 165 15.83 1.22 20.03
CA GLY A 165 17.20 1.56 19.66
C GLY A 165 17.46 3.06 19.70
N ARG A 166 18.53 3.47 19.05
CA ARG A 166 18.89 4.89 18.93
C ARG A 166 18.26 5.46 17.66
N PRO A 167 17.79 6.73 17.69
CA PRO A 167 17.14 7.36 16.53
C PRO A 167 18.04 7.43 15.28
N ASP A 168 19.34 7.60 15.44
CA ASP A 168 20.30 7.68 14.34
C ASP A 168 20.41 6.37 13.55
N VAL A 169 20.21 5.21 14.19
CA VAL A 169 20.33 3.90 13.54
C VAL A 169 18.99 3.27 13.15
N THR A 170 17.87 3.91 13.44
CA THR A 170 16.52 3.37 13.16
C THR A 170 15.68 4.29 12.29
N THR A 171 15.90 5.61 12.36
CA THR A 171 15.04 6.63 11.76
C THR A 171 15.81 7.84 11.21
N CYS A 172 17.12 7.70 10.96
CA CYS A 172 17.96 8.83 10.55
C CYS A 172 17.76 10.05 11.47
N ASN A 173 17.94 9.81 12.80
CA ASN A 173 17.71 10.80 13.83
C ASN A 173 16.30 11.41 13.80
N ASN A 174 15.28 10.53 13.75
CA ASN A 174 13.88 10.92 13.63
C ASN A 174 13.61 11.85 12.45
N TYR A 175 14.22 11.50 11.30
CA TYR A 175 14.07 12.17 10.01
C TYR A 175 14.58 13.60 9.98
N THR A 176 15.66 13.86 10.74
CA THR A 176 16.36 15.17 10.75
C THR A 176 17.79 15.07 10.25
N SER A 177 18.22 13.90 9.75
CA SER A 177 19.57 13.69 9.24
C SER A 177 19.57 13.19 7.79
N ASN A 178 20.46 13.77 6.98
CA ASN A 178 20.81 13.33 5.63
C ASN A 178 22.28 12.85 5.56
N ALA A 179 22.91 12.57 6.69
CA ALA A 179 24.32 12.23 6.82
C ALA A 179 24.48 10.76 7.23
N THR A 180 25.06 10.54 8.40
CA THR A 180 25.29 9.22 8.99
C THR A 180 24.01 8.68 9.65
N GLY A 181 23.94 7.36 9.78
CA GLY A 181 22.82 6.66 10.38
C GLY A 181 22.08 5.78 9.39
N ASN A 182 20.93 5.30 9.79
CA ASN A 182 20.08 4.41 9.00
C ASN A 182 18.61 4.68 9.30
N ALA A 183 17.73 4.28 8.39
CA ALA A 183 16.28 4.22 8.61
C ALA A 183 15.76 2.84 8.20
N MET A 184 14.75 2.34 8.90
CA MET A 184 14.02 1.15 8.46
C MET A 184 13.22 1.48 7.20
N LEU A 185 13.30 0.58 6.22
CA LEU A 185 12.63 0.65 4.92
C LEU A 185 11.63 -0.50 4.77
N GLY A 186 10.57 -0.26 4.00
CA GLY A 186 9.65 -1.27 3.52
C GLY A 186 9.61 -1.30 2.00
N HIS A 187 9.16 -2.40 1.40
CA HIS A 187 9.04 -2.55 -0.05
C HIS A 187 7.58 -2.44 -0.50
N HIS A 188 7.22 -1.36 -1.20
CA HIS A 188 5.85 -1.18 -1.66
C HIS A 188 5.38 -2.24 -2.66
N ASP A 189 6.31 -2.92 -3.34
CA ASP A 189 6.04 -4.00 -4.28
C ASP A 189 6.13 -5.40 -3.65
N ARG A 190 6.62 -5.51 -2.42
CA ARG A 190 6.83 -6.75 -1.68
C ARG A 190 7.78 -7.74 -2.35
N LEU A 191 8.70 -7.26 -3.15
CA LEU A 191 9.72 -8.06 -3.81
C LEU A 191 11.10 -7.73 -3.27
N GLY A 192 12.00 -8.71 -3.36
CA GLY A 192 13.38 -8.57 -2.88
C GLY A 192 13.52 -8.54 -1.35
N GLY A 193 14.78 -8.69 -0.89
CA GLY A 193 15.11 -8.69 0.53
C GLY A 193 14.80 -10.00 1.28
N PRO A 194 15.16 -10.07 2.56
CA PRO A 194 14.99 -11.27 3.39
C PRO A 194 13.54 -11.53 3.81
N ASN A 195 12.69 -10.54 3.71
CA ASN A 195 11.24 -10.65 3.90
C ASN A 195 10.53 -9.71 2.93
N SER A 196 9.25 -9.92 2.72
CA SER A 196 8.46 -9.18 1.74
C SER A 196 7.49 -8.19 2.38
N SER A 197 7.86 -7.61 3.52
CA SER A 197 7.03 -6.63 4.23
C SER A 197 6.96 -5.31 3.46
N TRP A 198 5.76 -4.72 3.43
CA TRP A 198 5.59 -3.40 2.83
C TRP A 198 6.19 -2.28 3.70
N ASN A 199 6.37 -2.50 5.00
CA ASN A 199 6.78 -1.47 5.96
C ASN A 199 8.04 -1.79 6.77
N ALA A 200 8.61 -3.01 6.71
CA ALA A 200 9.79 -3.36 7.50
C ALA A 200 10.57 -4.50 6.84
N VAL A 201 11.53 -4.19 5.99
CA VAL A 201 12.36 -5.18 5.28
C VAL A 201 13.82 -5.12 5.75
N HIS A 202 14.46 -3.97 5.63
CA HIS A 202 15.87 -3.77 5.98
C HIS A 202 16.16 -2.30 6.31
N MET A 203 17.34 -2.06 6.83
CA MET A 203 17.84 -0.70 7.04
C MET A 203 18.40 -0.13 5.74
N SER A 204 18.32 1.20 5.59
CA SER A 204 19.02 1.91 4.53
C SER A 204 20.56 1.83 4.72
N ASN A 205 21.33 2.01 3.65
CA ASN A 205 22.80 2.09 3.70
C ASN A 205 23.30 3.41 4.30
N GLY A 206 22.42 4.31 4.66
CA GLY A 206 22.68 5.62 5.24
C GLY A 206 21.52 6.55 5.04
N CYS A 207 21.66 7.81 5.47
CA CYS A 207 20.59 8.78 5.46
C CYS A 207 20.63 9.78 4.31
N SER A 208 21.74 9.83 3.54
CA SER A 208 21.85 10.73 2.39
C SER A 208 20.95 10.27 1.23
N GLN A 209 20.58 11.20 0.35
CA GLN A 209 19.83 10.88 -0.87
C GLN A 209 20.55 9.81 -1.71
N ALA A 210 21.89 9.92 -1.84
CA ALA A 210 22.69 8.94 -2.57
C ALA A 210 22.62 7.54 -1.93
N ASN A 211 22.67 7.46 -0.61
CA ASN A 211 22.56 6.18 0.12
C ASN A 211 21.18 5.55 -0.02
N LEU A 212 20.11 6.34 0.02
CA LEU A 212 18.76 5.84 -0.23
C LEU A 212 18.60 5.30 -1.65
N VAL A 213 19.15 6.01 -2.64
CA VAL A 213 19.16 5.54 -4.04
C VAL A 213 19.97 4.27 -4.18
N ALA A 214 21.16 4.19 -3.56
CA ALA A 214 22.01 3.00 -3.59
C ALA A 214 21.40 1.79 -2.89
N THR A 215 20.44 2.01 -1.95
CA THR A 215 19.71 0.92 -1.30
C THR A 215 18.58 0.38 -2.19
N GLY A 216 17.99 1.19 -3.05
CA GLY A 216 16.86 0.82 -3.91
C GLY A 216 15.63 1.71 -3.72
N GLY A 217 15.85 2.92 -3.18
CA GLY A 217 14.80 3.90 -2.92
C GLY A 217 15.02 5.24 -3.61
N ALA A 218 14.22 6.22 -3.25
CA ALA A 218 14.34 7.61 -3.71
C ALA A 218 13.97 8.62 -2.61
N GLY A 219 13.94 8.19 -1.36
CA GLY A 219 13.45 9.01 -0.24
C GLY A 219 11.92 9.13 -0.22
N LEU A 220 11.22 8.13 -0.78
CA LEU A 220 9.75 8.06 -0.81
C LEU A 220 9.19 7.46 0.49
N PHE A 221 7.93 7.75 0.76
CA PHE A 221 7.20 7.20 1.91
C PHE A 221 5.69 7.17 1.64
N TYR A 222 4.95 6.49 2.52
CA TYR A 222 3.49 6.37 2.41
C TYR A 222 2.79 7.53 3.10
N CYS A 223 1.68 7.97 2.52
CA CYS A 223 0.79 8.98 3.06
C CYS A 223 -0.62 8.43 3.25
N PHE A 224 -1.21 8.69 4.41
CA PHE A 224 -2.56 8.27 4.77
C PHE A 224 -3.40 9.47 5.20
N ALA A 225 -4.66 9.49 4.83
CA ALA A 225 -5.63 10.42 5.39
C ALA A 225 -6.04 9.92 6.78
N ALA A 226 -5.85 10.77 7.80
CA ALA A 226 -6.11 10.44 9.20
C ALA A 226 -7.58 10.68 9.63
N ASN A 227 -8.41 11.23 8.74
CA ASN A 227 -9.84 11.53 8.96
C ASN A 227 -10.70 11.18 7.76
#